data_f2eff04af9a15c30d711ea92e22ac286
#
_entry.id   f2eff04af9a15c30d711ea92e22ac286
#
_cell.length_a   1.000
_cell.length_b   1.000
_cell.length_c   1.000
_cell.angle_alpha   90.00
_cell.angle_beta   90.00
_cell.angle_gamma   90.00
#
_symmetry.space_group_name_H-M   'P 1'
#
loop_
_entity.id
_entity.type
_entity.pdbx_description
1 polymer ?
#
loop_
_entity_poly.entity_id
_entity_poly.type
_entity_poly.pdbx_seq_one_letter_code
_entity_poly.pdbx_strand_id
1 'polypeptide(L)'
;MRHNYIVILFLFISTCLYAQDIETGSCTTKDGGQYHGQMFRGKPNGKGKTTYKKGDVYEGEYMKGMRHGEGTYTFADGEKYKGQWFQDQQHGQGVYYFANGNRYDGLWYKDYQQGQGTMYYYNGDKYVGNWEHDKRSGQGKYIFANGAYYEGTWKDDMKNGYGSFRWPDHSSFTGNWVNNLKEGKGLYIYADGDEYNGDWKNDLQNGKGIYKFKDGESYDGEYLDGERTGQGIFRYKNGDQYSGHFLKGQKSGYGTMSWRNGDIYTGYWERDMQNGQGKLTKKNKDVYEGQFRNGLLEG
;
A
#
# COMPACT_ATOMS: atom_id res chain seq x y z
N MET A 1 7.41 22.16 74.39
CA MET A 1 7.80 21.58 73.06
C MET A 1 7.97 20.08 73.25
N ARG A 2 6.98 19.28 72.74
CA ARG A 2 7.07 17.83 72.80
C ARG A 2 7.46 17.35 71.43
N HIS A 3 8.61 16.68 71.31
CA HIS A 3 9.10 16.08 70.08
C HIS A 3 8.51 14.67 69.98
N ASN A 4 7.64 14.45 69.01
CA ASN A 4 7.14 13.13 68.63
C ASN A 4 8.17 12.50 67.68
N TYR A 5 8.84 11.45 68.12
CA TYR A 5 9.62 10.56 67.23
C TYR A 5 8.71 9.52 66.63
N ILE A 6 8.57 9.60 65.28
CA ILE A 6 7.92 8.55 64.51
C ILE A 6 8.95 7.46 64.26
N VAL A 7 8.77 6.29 64.90
CA VAL A 7 9.54 5.09 64.63
C VAL A 7 8.93 4.41 63.42
N ILE A 8 9.61 4.50 62.26
CA ILE A 8 9.25 3.75 61.04
C ILE A 8 9.82 2.33 61.22
N LEU A 9 8.92 1.38 61.46
CA LEU A 9 9.25 -0.04 61.54
C LEU A 9 9.35 -0.58 60.10
N PHE A 10 10.56 -0.79 59.57
CA PHE A 10 10.79 -1.50 58.33
C PHE A 10 10.49 -2.99 58.52
N LEU A 11 9.34 -3.44 58.09
CA LEU A 11 9.04 -4.85 57.93
C LEU A 11 9.83 -5.40 56.73
N PHE A 12 10.97 -6.05 57.00
CA PHE A 12 11.65 -6.89 56.04
C PHE A 12 10.76 -8.12 55.76
N ILE A 13 9.94 -8.06 54.66
CA ILE A 13 9.33 -9.25 54.13
C ILE A 13 10.45 -10.03 53.42
N SER A 14 11.00 -11.00 54.13
CA SER A 14 11.86 -12.02 53.58
C SER A 14 11.01 -12.87 52.60
N THR A 15 11.02 -12.52 51.33
CA THR A 15 10.55 -13.43 50.28
C THR A 15 11.53 -14.59 50.24
N CYS A 16 11.17 -15.68 50.89
CA CYS A 16 11.85 -16.94 50.68
C CYS A 16 11.59 -17.36 49.26
N LEU A 17 12.49 -17.02 48.35
CA LEU A 17 12.59 -17.64 47.01
C LEU A 17 12.95 -19.10 47.27
N TYR A 18 11.92 -19.97 47.28
CA TYR A 18 12.14 -21.40 47.15
C TYR A 18 12.87 -21.60 45.83
N ALA A 19 14.17 -21.93 45.88
CA ALA A 19 14.88 -22.44 44.75
C ALA A 19 14.04 -23.64 44.21
N GLN A 20 13.47 -23.53 43.02
CA GLN A 20 12.80 -24.66 42.40
C GLN A 20 13.89 -25.71 42.18
N ASP A 21 13.66 -26.95 42.66
CA ASP A 21 14.54 -28.09 42.36
C ASP A 21 14.43 -28.40 40.86
N ILE A 22 15.26 -27.72 40.06
CA ILE A 22 15.38 -27.91 38.61
C ILE A 22 16.42 -29.00 38.43
N GLU A 23 16.01 -30.13 37.90
CA GLU A 23 16.88 -31.24 37.51
C GLU A 23 17.09 -31.29 36.00
N THR A 24 18.17 -31.89 35.53
CA THR A 24 18.36 -32.19 34.12
C THR A 24 17.89 -33.61 33.84
N GLY A 25 17.04 -33.77 32.82
CA GLY A 25 16.47 -35.09 32.52
C GLY A 25 15.98 -35.19 31.08
N SER A 26 15.35 -36.31 30.79
CA SER A 26 14.76 -36.62 29.48
C SER A 26 13.34 -37.14 29.64
N CYS A 27 12.48 -36.79 28.67
CA CYS A 27 11.11 -37.34 28.59
C CYS A 27 10.61 -37.26 27.15
N THR A 28 9.50 -37.91 26.89
CA THR A 28 8.73 -37.72 25.65
C THR A 28 7.73 -36.60 25.88
N THR A 29 7.76 -35.57 25.00
CA THR A 29 6.82 -34.46 25.06
C THR A 29 5.41 -34.89 24.63
N LYS A 30 4.40 -34.04 24.89
CA LYS A 30 3.00 -34.32 24.55
C LYS A 30 2.79 -34.57 23.05
N ASP A 31 3.57 -33.89 22.20
CA ASP A 31 3.56 -33.99 20.74
C ASP A 31 4.54 -35.05 20.19
N GLY A 32 5.07 -35.93 21.07
CA GLY A 32 5.85 -37.10 20.72
C GLY A 32 7.34 -36.86 20.49
N GLY A 33 7.84 -35.65 20.76
CA GLY A 33 9.27 -35.33 20.66
C GLY A 33 10.09 -35.92 21.81
N GLN A 34 11.36 -36.21 21.58
CA GLN A 34 12.32 -36.63 22.59
C GLN A 34 13.01 -35.37 23.16
N TYR A 35 12.64 -35.04 24.41
CA TYR A 35 13.16 -33.92 25.16
C TYR A 35 14.40 -34.29 25.98
N HIS A 36 15.36 -33.39 26.04
CA HIS A 36 16.45 -33.39 26.99
C HIS A 36 16.74 -31.96 27.47
N GLY A 37 16.78 -31.76 28.78
CA GLY A 37 17.04 -30.43 29.35
C GLY A 37 16.53 -30.28 30.78
N GLN A 38 16.29 -29.04 31.18
CA GLN A 38 15.81 -28.70 32.53
C GLN A 38 14.37 -29.13 32.74
N MET A 39 14.11 -29.76 33.89
CA MET A 39 12.83 -30.30 34.25
C MET A 39 12.42 -29.83 35.65
N PHE A 40 11.12 -29.69 35.87
CA PHE A 40 10.50 -29.49 37.16
C PHE A 40 9.29 -30.39 37.32
N ARG A 41 9.27 -31.18 38.38
CA ARG A 41 8.20 -32.18 38.66
C ARG A 41 7.89 -33.08 37.46
N GLY A 42 8.97 -33.62 36.83
CA GLY A 42 8.84 -34.52 35.70
C GLY A 42 8.38 -33.92 34.37
N LYS A 43 8.37 -32.56 34.23
CA LYS A 43 7.98 -31.85 32.99
C LYS A 43 9.07 -30.94 32.54
N PRO A 44 9.26 -30.74 31.23
CA PRO A 44 10.13 -29.69 30.69
C PRO A 44 9.85 -28.32 31.34
N ASN A 45 10.87 -27.68 31.91
CA ASN A 45 10.75 -26.38 32.55
C ASN A 45 12.14 -25.73 32.65
N GLY A 46 12.32 -24.62 31.99
CA GLY A 46 13.64 -24.00 31.76
C GLY A 46 14.19 -24.36 30.38
N LYS A 47 15.52 -24.37 30.20
CA LYS A 47 16.16 -24.58 28.90
C LYS A 47 16.23 -26.06 28.52
N GLY A 48 15.94 -26.38 27.27
CA GLY A 48 16.04 -27.76 26.76
C GLY A 48 15.93 -27.86 25.25
N LYS A 49 16.08 -29.08 24.76
CA LYS A 49 16.04 -29.42 23.36
C LYS A 49 15.05 -30.58 23.14
N THR A 50 14.21 -30.45 22.13
CA THR A 50 13.34 -31.54 21.66
C THR A 50 13.67 -31.89 20.22
N THR A 51 13.84 -33.19 19.94
CA THR A 51 14.00 -33.73 18.60
C THR A 51 12.78 -34.58 18.24
N TYR A 52 12.16 -34.29 17.10
CA TYR A 52 10.95 -34.94 16.61
C TYR A 52 11.29 -36.02 15.57
N LYS A 53 10.44 -37.03 15.44
CA LYS A 53 10.64 -38.16 14.52
C LYS A 53 10.82 -37.74 13.05
N LYS A 54 10.19 -36.63 12.65
CA LYS A 54 10.29 -36.08 11.28
C LYS A 54 11.60 -35.33 11.01
N GLY A 55 12.44 -35.13 12.03
CA GLY A 55 13.71 -34.43 11.93
C GLY A 55 13.63 -32.95 12.39
N ASP A 56 12.47 -32.48 12.78
CA ASP A 56 12.33 -31.14 13.38
C ASP A 56 13.08 -31.09 14.71
N VAL A 57 13.57 -29.90 15.06
CA VAL A 57 14.27 -29.67 16.32
C VAL A 57 13.81 -28.36 16.93
N TYR A 58 13.40 -28.36 18.20
CA TYR A 58 13.26 -27.18 19.00
C TYR A 58 14.37 -27.09 20.05
N GLU A 59 14.96 -25.91 20.20
CA GLU A 59 15.92 -25.60 21.24
C GLU A 59 15.56 -24.25 21.87
N GLY A 60 15.22 -24.23 23.16
CA GLY A 60 14.74 -23.03 23.80
C GLY A 60 14.20 -23.25 25.20
N GLU A 61 13.39 -22.31 25.64
CA GLU A 61 12.77 -22.33 26.95
C GLU A 61 11.45 -23.09 26.97
N TYR A 62 11.17 -23.69 28.11
CA TYR A 62 9.97 -24.44 28.42
C TYR A 62 9.34 -23.96 29.72
N MET A 63 8.04 -23.97 29.80
CA MET A 63 7.27 -23.77 31.01
C MET A 63 6.14 -24.78 31.10
N LYS A 64 6.13 -25.59 32.20
CA LYS A 64 5.09 -26.62 32.45
C LYS A 64 4.91 -27.60 31.31
N GLY A 65 5.99 -27.94 30.60
CA GLY A 65 5.99 -28.90 29.51
C GLY A 65 5.69 -28.32 28.12
N MET A 66 5.49 -27.02 28.00
CA MET A 66 5.21 -26.31 26.73
C MET A 66 6.38 -25.39 26.35
N ARG A 67 6.62 -25.24 25.06
CA ARG A 67 7.57 -24.22 24.55
C ARG A 67 7.10 -22.83 25.02
N HIS A 68 8.04 -22.07 25.57
CA HIS A 68 7.76 -20.77 26.16
C HIS A 68 9.01 -19.90 26.10
N GLY A 69 8.90 -18.55 26.30
CA GLY A 69 10.07 -17.68 26.30
C GLY A 69 10.79 -17.68 24.96
N GLU A 70 12.12 -17.63 24.97
CA GLU A 70 12.94 -17.60 23.76
C GLU A 70 13.28 -18.99 23.27
N GLY A 71 13.18 -19.22 21.94
CA GLY A 71 13.52 -20.51 21.36
C GLY A 71 13.65 -20.49 19.83
N THR A 72 14.33 -21.50 19.33
CA THR A 72 14.50 -21.76 17.91
C THR A 72 13.87 -23.07 17.52
N TYR A 73 12.99 -23.06 16.56
CA TYR A 73 12.44 -24.24 15.92
C TYR A 73 13.02 -24.36 14.51
N THR A 74 13.66 -25.47 14.23
CA THR A 74 14.21 -25.81 12.90
C THR A 74 13.37 -26.97 12.35
N PHE A 75 12.74 -26.74 11.24
CA PHE A 75 11.94 -27.71 10.51
C PHE A 75 12.84 -28.65 9.70
N ALA A 76 12.38 -29.86 9.42
CA ALA A 76 13.13 -30.85 8.67
C ALA A 76 13.44 -30.44 7.21
N ASP A 77 12.60 -29.55 6.64
CA ASP A 77 12.78 -28.96 5.30
C ASP A 77 13.75 -27.78 5.26
N GLY A 78 14.32 -27.40 6.42
CA GLY A 78 15.28 -26.30 6.56
C GLY A 78 14.69 -24.97 6.91
N GLU A 79 13.36 -24.82 6.96
CA GLU A 79 12.74 -23.60 7.51
C GLU A 79 13.11 -23.41 8.98
N LYS A 80 13.05 -22.19 9.47
CA LYS A 80 13.44 -21.87 10.83
C LYS A 80 12.65 -20.70 11.40
N TYR A 81 12.12 -20.90 12.60
CA TYR A 81 11.64 -19.80 13.44
C TYR A 81 12.60 -19.58 14.62
N LYS A 82 12.98 -18.34 14.87
CA LYS A 82 13.73 -17.92 16.05
C LYS A 82 13.03 -16.74 16.70
N GLY A 83 12.58 -16.88 17.94
CA GLY A 83 11.86 -15.82 18.62
C GLY A 83 11.11 -16.33 19.86
N GLN A 84 10.13 -15.55 20.24
CA GLN A 84 9.33 -15.78 21.43
C GLN A 84 8.25 -16.84 21.20
N TRP A 85 7.99 -17.61 22.24
CA TRP A 85 7.00 -18.68 22.31
C TRP A 85 6.08 -18.48 23.49
N PHE A 86 4.82 -18.76 23.32
CA PHE A 86 3.84 -18.77 24.39
C PHE A 86 2.91 -19.98 24.24
N GLN A 87 2.99 -20.92 25.21
CA GLN A 87 2.15 -22.13 25.23
C GLN A 87 2.17 -22.92 23.91
N ASP A 88 3.38 -23.27 23.42
CA ASP A 88 3.66 -24.00 22.19
C ASP A 88 3.42 -23.21 20.88
N GLN A 89 3.01 -21.94 20.93
CA GLN A 89 2.74 -21.11 19.78
C GLN A 89 3.81 -20.03 19.60
N GLN A 90 4.14 -19.69 18.36
CA GLN A 90 4.95 -18.51 18.02
C GLN A 90 4.22 -17.26 18.50
N HIS A 91 4.93 -16.39 19.20
CA HIS A 91 4.36 -15.22 19.85
C HIS A 91 5.39 -14.10 19.96
N GLY A 92 4.93 -12.83 20.18
CA GLY A 92 5.85 -11.72 20.40
C GLY A 92 6.78 -11.48 19.22
N GLN A 93 8.03 -11.10 19.49
CA GLN A 93 9.03 -10.87 18.44
C GLN A 93 9.62 -12.19 17.94
N GLY A 94 9.77 -12.31 16.61
CA GLY A 94 10.41 -13.48 16.01
C GLY A 94 10.79 -13.29 14.56
N VAL A 95 11.78 -14.10 14.14
CA VAL A 95 12.25 -14.15 12.77
C VAL A 95 11.96 -15.52 12.19
N TYR A 96 11.30 -15.55 11.04
CA TYR A 96 11.06 -16.78 10.29
C TYR A 96 11.85 -16.77 8.98
N TYR A 97 12.57 -17.86 8.73
CA TYR A 97 13.33 -18.12 7.50
C TYR A 97 12.57 -19.18 6.72
N PHE A 98 12.06 -18.83 5.57
CA PHE A 98 11.30 -19.72 4.69
C PHE A 98 12.23 -20.52 3.78
N ALA A 99 11.81 -21.72 3.37
CA ALA A 99 12.58 -22.58 2.45
C ALA A 99 12.85 -21.92 1.09
N ASN A 100 11.95 -21.02 0.65
CA ASN A 100 12.11 -20.27 -0.61
C ASN A 100 13.09 -19.09 -0.52
N GLY A 101 13.77 -18.89 0.61
CA GLY A 101 14.71 -17.80 0.84
C GLY A 101 14.11 -16.49 1.33
N ASN A 102 12.79 -16.41 1.49
CA ASN A 102 12.15 -15.28 2.14
C ASN A 102 12.49 -15.24 3.64
N ARG A 103 12.40 -14.07 4.26
CA ARG A 103 12.56 -13.88 5.70
C ARG A 103 11.56 -12.88 6.24
N TYR A 104 10.79 -13.30 7.22
CA TYR A 104 9.96 -12.39 8.00
C TYR A 104 10.62 -12.04 9.33
N ASP A 105 10.59 -10.77 9.73
CA ASP A 105 11.12 -10.25 10.98
C ASP A 105 10.07 -9.32 11.59
N GLY A 106 9.40 -9.74 12.63
CA GLY A 106 8.28 -8.98 13.17
C GLY A 106 7.53 -9.65 14.31
N LEU A 107 6.35 -9.12 14.55
CA LEU A 107 5.45 -9.59 15.59
C LEU A 107 4.66 -10.83 15.15
N TRP A 108 4.45 -11.73 16.11
CA TRP A 108 3.69 -12.98 15.98
C TRP A 108 2.61 -13.05 17.05
N TYR A 109 1.49 -13.60 16.70
CA TYR A 109 0.41 -13.89 17.62
C TYR A 109 -0.26 -15.21 17.24
N LYS A 110 -0.14 -16.22 18.14
CA LYS A 110 -0.74 -17.55 17.94
C LYS A 110 -0.40 -18.17 16.57
N ASP A 111 0.90 -18.23 16.26
CA ASP A 111 1.48 -18.76 15.02
C ASP A 111 1.23 -17.92 13.75
N TYR A 112 0.54 -16.77 13.84
CA TYR A 112 0.32 -15.85 12.73
C TYR A 112 1.26 -14.64 12.78
N GLN A 113 1.72 -14.20 11.62
CA GLN A 113 2.30 -12.86 11.47
C GLN A 113 1.22 -11.82 11.81
N GLN A 114 1.50 -10.96 12.78
CA GLN A 114 0.51 -10.04 13.32
C GLN A 114 1.18 -8.74 13.78
N GLY A 115 0.55 -7.57 13.51
CA GLY A 115 1.12 -6.28 13.89
C GLY A 115 2.28 -5.86 12.99
N GLN A 116 3.27 -5.17 13.54
CA GLN A 116 4.40 -4.66 12.76
C GLN A 116 5.39 -5.75 12.39
N GLY A 117 5.80 -5.77 11.11
CA GLY A 117 6.80 -6.70 10.61
C GLY A 117 7.39 -6.31 9.27
N THR A 118 8.54 -6.93 8.98
CA THR A 118 9.25 -6.76 7.71
C THR A 118 9.38 -8.11 7.03
N MET A 119 8.91 -8.20 5.79
CA MET A 119 9.19 -9.31 4.90
C MET A 119 10.29 -8.93 3.93
N TYR A 120 11.32 -9.74 3.88
CA TYR A 120 12.38 -9.70 2.86
C TYR A 120 12.13 -10.84 1.90
N TYR A 121 11.90 -10.52 0.64
CA TYR A 121 11.67 -11.52 -0.40
C TYR A 121 12.98 -11.91 -1.08
N TYR A 122 13.10 -13.17 -1.52
CA TYR A 122 14.32 -13.68 -2.16
C TYR A 122 14.67 -12.94 -3.45
N ASN A 123 13.68 -12.31 -4.11
CA ASN A 123 13.87 -11.53 -5.33
C ASN A 123 14.39 -10.09 -5.07
N GLY A 124 14.66 -9.75 -3.81
CA GLY A 124 15.13 -8.43 -3.40
C GLY A 124 14.05 -7.42 -3.04
N ASP A 125 12.78 -7.77 -3.20
CA ASP A 125 11.66 -6.93 -2.72
C ASP A 125 11.63 -6.90 -1.19
N LYS A 126 10.97 -5.88 -0.64
CA LYS A 126 10.80 -5.72 0.80
C LYS A 126 9.44 -5.13 1.12
N TYR A 127 8.76 -5.68 2.11
CA TYR A 127 7.59 -5.05 2.71
C TYR A 127 7.86 -4.69 4.18
N VAL A 128 7.49 -3.48 4.57
CA VAL A 128 7.54 -3.00 5.95
C VAL A 128 6.16 -2.45 6.31
N GLY A 129 5.50 -3.01 7.28
CA GLY A 129 4.18 -2.54 7.65
C GLY A 129 3.41 -3.48 8.57
N ASN A 130 2.11 -3.26 8.62
CA ASN A 130 1.20 -4.05 9.44
C ASN A 130 0.83 -5.37 8.76
N TRP A 131 0.64 -6.38 9.60
CA TRP A 131 0.22 -7.73 9.25
C TRP A 131 -1.00 -8.13 10.06
N GLU A 132 -1.86 -8.90 9.48
CA GLU A 132 -3.02 -9.49 10.12
C GLU A 132 -3.27 -10.88 9.54
N HIS A 133 -3.15 -11.93 10.39
CA HIS A 133 -3.29 -13.34 9.97
C HIS A 133 -2.48 -13.67 8.70
N ASP A 134 -1.15 -13.43 8.75
CA ASP A 134 -0.18 -13.67 7.67
C ASP A 134 -0.36 -12.82 6.40
N LYS A 135 -1.28 -11.84 6.40
CA LYS A 135 -1.53 -10.94 5.27
C LYS A 135 -1.12 -9.52 5.58
N ARG A 136 -0.63 -8.82 4.58
CA ARG A 136 -0.40 -7.37 4.69
C ARG A 136 -1.73 -6.66 4.90
N SER A 137 -1.81 -5.84 5.94
CA SER A 137 -3.01 -5.13 6.36
C SER A 137 -2.63 -3.75 6.94
N GLY A 138 -3.57 -2.79 6.97
CA GLY A 138 -3.28 -1.45 7.50
C GLY A 138 -2.20 -0.70 6.73
N GLN A 139 -1.40 0.10 7.41
CA GLN A 139 -0.34 0.91 6.78
C GLN A 139 0.91 0.08 6.51
N GLY A 140 1.48 0.26 5.31
CA GLY A 140 2.71 -0.41 4.94
C GLY A 140 3.34 0.13 3.67
N LYS A 141 4.65 -0.17 3.53
CA LYS A 141 5.46 0.19 2.38
C LYS A 141 6.03 -1.05 1.72
N TYR A 142 5.72 -1.26 0.46
CA TYR A 142 6.32 -2.27 -0.39
C TYR A 142 7.35 -1.64 -1.30
N ILE A 143 8.57 -2.12 -1.26
CA ILE A 143 9.71 -1.65 -2.03
C ILE A 143 10.11 -2.78 -2.98
N PHE A 144 10.04 -2.50 -4.26
CA PHE A 144 10.46 -3.44 -5.31
C PHE A 144 11.97 -3.38 -5.51
N ALA A 145 12.57 -4.47 -5.93
CA ALA A 145 14.01 -4.56 -6.20
C ALA A 145 14.50 -3.56 -7.27
N ASN A 146 13.60 -3.16 -8.18
CA ASN A 146 13.88 -2.16 -9.22
C ASN A 146 13.79 -0.70 -8.74
N GLY A 147 13.53 -0.46 -7.44
CA GLY A 147 13.44 0.86 -6.83
C GLY A 147 12.04 1.49 -6.85
N ALA A 148 11.05 0.88 -7.51
CA ALA A 148 9.66 1.29 -7.36
C ALA A 148 9.20 1.08 -5.90
N TYR A 149 8.17 1.80 -5.47
CA TYR A 149 7.56 1.51 -4.17
C TYR A 149 6.09 1.94 -4.12
N TYR A 150 5.33 1.24 -3.29
CA TYR A 150 4.02 1.66 -2.84
C TYR A 150 4.06 1.93 -1.33
N GLU A 151 3.48 3.03 -0.91
CA GLU A 151 3.32 3.39 0.49
C GLU A 151 1.88 3.83 0.73
N GLY A 152 1.16 3.11 1.58
CA GLY A 152 -0.26 3.37 1.81
C GLY A 152 -0.96 2.24 2.54
N THR A 153 -2.28 2.20 2.38
CA THR A 153 -3.15 1.24 3.08
C THR A 153 -3.24 -0.08 2.31
N TRP A 154 -3.20 -1.17 3.06
CA TRP A 154 -3.30 -2.56 2.60
C TRP A 154 -4.51 -3.24 3.23
N LYS A 155 -5.11 -4.15 2.51
CA LYS A 155 -6.13 -5.07 3.00
C LYS A 155 -6.00 -6.41 2.28
N ASP A 156 -5.86 -7.51 3.04
CA ASP A 156 -5.75 -8.87 2.48
C ASP A 156 -4.72 -8.97 1.34
N ASP A 157 -3.48 -8.46 1.57
CA ASP A 157 -2.37 -8.42 0.61
C ASP A 157 -2.56 -7.49 -0.61
N MET A 158 -3.67 -6.77 -0.71
CA MET A 158 -3.96 -5.85 -1.80
C MET A 158 -3.82 -4.40 -1.36
N LYS A 159 -3.36 -3.53 -2.27
CA LYS A 159 -3.45 -2.08 -2.09
C LYS A 159 -4.93 -1.70 -2.02
N ASN A 160 -5.35 -1.08 -0.92
CA ASN A 160 -6.74 -0.75 -0.67
C ASN A 160 -6.84 0.47 0.25
N GLY A 161 -7.54 1.52 -0.17
CA GLY A 161 -7.57 2.81 0.50
C GLY A 161 -6.57 3.80 -0.08
N TYR A 162 -6.16 4.81 0.69
CA TYR A 162 -5.28 5.87 0.19
C TYR A 162 -3.81 5.44 0.22
N GLY A 163 -3.07 5.78 -0.86
CA GLY A 163 -1.65 5.49 -0.95
C GLY A 163 -0.99 6.09 -2.18
N SER A 164 0.34 6.08 -2.15
CA SER A 164 1.20 6.57 -3.23
C SER A 164 2.01 5.42 -3.84
N PHE A 165 2.02 5.33 -5.14
CA PHE A 165 2.93 4.48 -5.90
C PHE A 165 3.92 5.33 -6.69
N ARG A 166 5.21 5.00 -6.62
CA ARG A 166 6.25 5.63 -7.45
C ARG A 166 6.94 4.57 -8.29
N TRP A 167 7.00 4.82 -9.59
CA TRP A 167 7.67 3.96 -10.57
C TRP A 167 9.15 4.33 -10.74
N PRO A 168 9.97 3.43 -11.32
CA PRO A 168 11.40 3.70 -11.53
C PRO A 168 11.68 4.86 -12.49
N ASP A 169 10.77 5.15 -13.41
CA ASP A 169 10.84 6.28 -14.35
C ASP A 169 10.47 7.62 -13.71
N HIS A 170 10.28 7.64 -12.37
CA HIS A 170 9.87 8.78 -11.56
C HIS A 170 8.41 9.20 -11.72
N SER A 171 7.62 8.56 -12.56
CA SER A 171 6.17 8.75 -12.54
C SER A 171 5.60 8.33 -11.19
N SER A 172 4.45 8.90 -10.82
CA SER A 172 3.82 8.57 -9.54
C SER A 172 2.30 8.70 -9.61
N PHE A 173 1.64 7.92 -8.77
CA PHE A 173 0.22 8.08 -8.50
C PHE A 173 -0.01 8.21 -7.00
N THR A 174 -0.79 9.20 -6.61
CA THR A 174 -1.24 9.39 -5.22
C THR A 174 -2.74 9.54 -5.21
N GLY A 175 -3.44 8.63 -4.54
CA GLY A 175 -4.89 8.61 -4.53
C GLY A 175 -5.47 7.33 -3.92
N ASN A 176 -6.72 7.04 -4.25
CA ASN A 176 -7.42 5.87 -3.74
C ASN A 176 -7.15 4.63 -4.58
N TRP A 177 -7.11 3.50 -3.90
CA TRP A 177 -6.90 2.16 -4.46
C TRP A 177 -8.01 1.23 -3.99
N VAL A 178 -8.47 0.37 -4.86
CA VAL A 178 -9.37 -0.75 -4.53
C VAL A 178 -8.84 -2.00 -5.21
N ASN A 179 -8.51 -3.03 -4.41
CA ASN A 179 -8.02 -4.32 -4.92
C ASN A 179 -6.89 -4.18 -5.96
N ASN A 180 -5.87 -3.36 -5.62
CA ASN A 180 -4.70 -3.04 -6.43
C ASN A 180 -4.92 -2.09 -7.62
N LEU A 181 -6.16 -1.67 -7.92
CA LEU A 181 -6.49 -0.76 -9.02
C LEU A 181 -6.67 0.67 -8.50
N LYS A 182 -6.29 1.67 -9.32
CA LYS A 182 -6.59 3.09 -9.05
C LYS A 182 -8.10 3.29 -9.16
N GLU A 183 -8.69 3.92 -8.14
CA GLU A 183 -10.14 4.11 -8.03
C GLU A 183 -10.44 5.46 -7.33
N GLY A 184 -11.55 6.12 -7.69
CA GLY A 184 -11.94 7.39 -7.08
C GLY A 184 -10.99 8.53 -7.41
N LYS A 185 -10.69 9.42 -6.46
CA LYS A 185 -9.83 10.59 -6.69
C LYS A 185 -8.35 10.24 -6.62
N GLY A 186 -7.55 10.83 -7.54
CA GLY A 186 -6.10 10.67 -7.51
C GLY A 186 -5.37 11.62 -8.46
N LEU A 187 -4.12 11.89 -8.10
CA LEU A 187 -3.14 12.65 -8.88
C LEU A 187 -2.14 11.67 -9.49
N TYR A 188 -2.01 11.66 -10.79
CA TYR A 188 -0.95 10.99 -11.53
C TYR A 188 0.02 12.03 -12.09
N ILE A 189 1.30 11.88 -11.81
CA ILE A 189 2.39 12.67 -12.40
C ILE A 189 3.14 11.73 -13.34
N TYR A 190 3.18 12.06 -14.62
CA TYR A 190 3.85 11.28 -15.65
C TYR A 190 5.36 11.55 -15.65
N ALA A 191 6.13 10.64 -16.22
CA ALA A 191 7.60 10.74 -16.27
C ALA A 191 8.10 11.96 -17.07
N ASP A 192 7.33 12.42 -18.05
CA ASP A 192 7.62 13.61 -18.86
C ASP A 192 7.25 14.93 -18.18
N GLY A 193 6.52 14.87 -17.06
CA GLY A 193 6.08 16.00 -16.27
C GLY A 193 4.65 16.45 -16.51
N ASP A 194 3.89 15.74 -17.32
CA ASP A 194 2.44 15.92 -17.40
C ASP A 194 1.77 15.53 -16.07
N GLU A 195 0.58 16.07 -15.80
CA GLU A 195 -0.18 15.76 -14.59
C GLU A 195 -1.65 15.48 -14.94
N TYR A 196 -2.23 14.48 -14.33
CA TYR A 196 -3.68 14.29 -14.30
C TYR A 196 -4.18 14.26 -12.86
N ASN A 197 -5.12 15.11 -12.54
CA ASN A 197 -5.79 15.17 -11.25
C ASN A 197 -7.30 15.03 -11.45
N GLY A 198 -7.86 13.91 -11.07
CA GLY A 198 -9.27 13.65 -11.32
C GLY A 198 -9.78 12.31 -10.82
N ASP A 199 -10.88 11.88 -11.42
CA ASP A 199 -11.54 10.62 -11.11
C ASP A 199 -10.89 9.46 -11.88
N TRP A 200 -10.80 8.32 -11.20
CA TRP A 200 -10.23 7.06 -11.68
C TRP A 200 -11.23 5.93 -11.51
N LYS A 201 -11.25 5.01 -12.44
CA LYS A 201 -12.01 3.77 -12.36
C LYS A 201 -11.25 2.66 -13.06
N ASN A 202 -10.96 1.56 -12.33
CA ASN A 202 -10.22 0.41 -12.86
C ASN A 202 -8.93 0.82 -13.59
N ASP A 203 -8.08 1.65 -12.95
CA ASP A 203 -6.83 2.18 -13.49
C ASP A 203 -6.95 3.21 -14.62
N LEU A 204 -8.16 3.51 -15.13
CA LEU A 204 -8.40 4.47 -16.20
C LEU A 204 -8.96 5.78 -15.66
N GLN A 205 -8.62 6.89 -16.34
CA GLN A 205 -9.25 8.20 -16.12
C GLN A 205 -10.74 8.08 -16.44
N ASN A 206 -11.62 8.46 -15.51
CA ASN A 206 -13.06 8.27 -15.67
C ASN A 206 -13.82 9.27 -14.80
N GLY A 207 -14.77 10.02 -15.36
CA GLY A 207 -15.47 11.09 -14.65
C GLY A 207 -14.80 12.44 -14.90
N LYS A 208 -14.67 13.29 -13.89
CA LYS A 208 -14.11 14.64 -14.03
C LYS A 208 -12.63 14.69 -13.68
N GLY A 209 -11.85 15.43 -14.47
CA GLY A 209 -10.44 15.61 -14.21
C GLY A 209 -9.80 16.78 -14.95
N ILE A 210 -8.65 17.19 -14.43
CA ILE A 210 -7.80 18.22 -15.03
C ILE A 210 -6.51 17.55 -15.47
N TYR A 211 -6.22 17.63 -16.75
CA TYR A 211 -4.93 17.24 -17.32
C TYR A 211 -4.12 18.51 -17.59
N LYS A 212 -2.90 18.57 -17.08
CA LYS A 212 -1.95 19.63 -17.33
C LYS A 212 -0.77 19.06 -18.10
N PHE A 213 -0.56 19.59 -19.29
CA PHE A 213 0.60 19.25 -20.09
C PHE A 213 1.82 20.03 -19.62
N LYS A 214 2.97 19.43 -19.68
CA LYS A 214 4.27 20.05 -19.32
C LYS A 214 4.53 21.36 -20.06
N ASP A 215 4.04 21.47 -21.27
CA ASP A 215 4.23 22.64 -22.11
C ASP A 215 3.33 23.83 -21.78
N GLY A 216 2.43 23.67 -20.80
CA GLY A 216 1.52 24.68 -20.28
C GLY A 216 0.09 24.62 -20.84
N GLU A 217 -0.22 23.68 -21.74
CA GLU A 217 -1.59 23.40 -22.11
C GLU A 217 -2.37 22.75 -20.97
N SER A 218 -3.70 22.77 -21.02
CA SER A 218 -4.53 22.05 -20.04
C SER A 218 -5.89 21.69 -20.61
N TYR A 219 -6.41 20.56 -20.11
CA TYR A 219 -7.79 20.16 -20.32
C TYR A 219 -8.47 20.01 -18.96
N ASP A 220 -9.65 20.60 -18.82
CA ASP A 220 -10.51 20.50 -17.64
C ASP A 220 -11.89 20.03 -18.11
N GLY A 221 -12.26 18.77 -17.83
CA GLY A 221 -13.49 18.21 -18.35
C GLY A 221 -13.73 16.75 -17.97
N GLU A 222 -14.56 16.12 -18.78
CA GLU A 222 -15.03 14.77 -18.55
C GLU A 222 -14.14 13.75 -19.30
N TYR A 223 -14.02 12.56 -18.67
CA TYR A 223 -13.29 11.40 -19.19
C TYR A 223 -14.17 10.16 -19.15
N LEU A 224 -14.00 9.30 -20.10
CA LEU A 224 -14.55 7.94 -20.12
C LEU A 224 -13.47 6.99 -20.65
N ASP A 225 -13.12 6.00 -19.82
CA ASP A 225 -12.14 4.96 -20.13
C ASP A 225 -10.81 5.50 -20.69
N GLY A 226 -10.32 6.61 -20.10
CA GLY A 226 -9.07 7.26 -20.46
C GLY A 226 -9.17 8.32 -21.57
N GLU A 227 -10.32 8.48 -22.21
CA GLU A 227 -10.51 9.42 -23.31
C GLU A 227 -11.34 10.64 -22.87
N ARG A 228 -10.95 11.82 -23.35
CA ARG A 228 -11.74 13.06 -23.15
C ARG A 228 -13.11 12.90 -23.81
N THR A 229 -14.17 13.21 -23.08
CA THR A 229 -15.56 13.09 -23.53
C THR A 229 -16.43 14.19 -22.92
N GLY A 230 -17.71 14.25 -23.28
CA GLY A 230 -18.66 15.18 -22.65
C GLY A 230 -18.21 16.63 -22.71
N GLN A 231 -18.52 17.40 -21.67
CA GLN A 231 -18.16 18.81 -21.60
C GLN A 231 -16.75 19.02 -21.08
N GLY A 232 -16.02 19.95 -21.72
CA GLY A 232 -14.65 20.28 -21.27
C GLY A 232 -14.17 21.61 -21.82
N ILE A 233 -13.07 22.08 -21.20
CA ILE A 233 -12.35 23.28 -21.58
C ILE A 233 -10.91 22.88 -21.88
N PHE A 234 -10.46 23.14 -23.10
CA PHE A 234 -9.06 22.99 -23.49
C PHE A 234 -8.43 24.38 -23.62
N ARG A 235 -7.33 24.60 -22.89
CA ARG A 235 -6.54 25.84 -22.95
C ARG A 235 -5.23 25.53 -23.64
N TYR A 236 -5.02 26.19 -24.78
CA TYR A 236 -3.82 26.03 -25.58
C TYR A 236 -2.69 26.92 -25.05
N LYS A 237 -1.47 26.50 -25.26
CA LYS A 237 -0.25 27.23 -24.87
C LYS A 237 -0.17 28.67 -25.47
N ASN A 238 -0.70 28.83 -26.68
CA ASN A 238 -0.72 30.14 -27.37
C ASN A 238 -1.77 31.10 -26.80
N GLY A 239 -2.61 30.68 -25.84
CA GLY A 239 -3.68 31.43 -25.21
C GLY A 239 -5.04 31.28 -25.87
N ASP A 240 -5.18 30.44 -26.89
CA ASP A 240 -6.48 30.01 -27.40
C ASP A 240 -7.23 29.14 -26.38
N GLN A 241 -8.55 29.10 -26.46
CA GLN A 241 -9.37 28.27 -25.61
C GLN A 241 -10.57 27.69 -26.37
N TYR A 242 -10.76 26.40 -26.21
CA TYR A 242 -12.00 25.72 -26.61
C TYR A 242 -12.83 25.38 -25.38
N SER A 243 -14.13 25.65 -25.42
CA SER A 243 -15.09 25.23 -24.40
C SER A 243 -16.29 24.58 -25.10
N GLY A 244 -16.53 23.30 -24.88
CA GLY A 244 -17.58 22.57 -25.56
C GLY A 244 -17.51 21.08 -25.37
N HIS A 245 -18.20 20.38 -26.26
CA HIS A 245 -18.29 18.92 -26.21
C HIS A 245 -17.09 18.23 -26.85
N PHE A 246 -16.65 17.16 -26.23
CA PHE A 246 -15.61 16.23 -26.73
C PHE A 246 -16.18 14.84 -26.95
N LEU A 247 -15.66 14.13 -27.91
CA LEU A 247 -15.95 12.73 -28.16
C LEU A 247 -14.68 12.03 -28.61
N LYS A 248 -14.26 10.97 -27.87
CA LYS A 248 -13.02 10.22 -28.14
C LYS A 248 -11.79 11.14 -28.32
N GLY A 249 -11.64 12.08 -27.39
CA GLY A 249 -10.51 13.01 -27.39
C GLY A 249 -10.61 14.21 -28.35
N GLN A 250 -11.57 14.24 -29.28
CA GLN A 250 -11.73 15.26 -30.32
C GLN A 250 -12.88 16.23 -30.00
N LYS A 251 -12.76 17.47 -30.43
CA LYS A 251 -13.87 18.45 -30.39
C LYS A 251 -15.02 17.92 -31.25
N SER A 252 -16.22 17.92 -30.68
CA SER A 252 -17.44 17.37 -31.30
C SER A 252 -18.66 18.11 -30.77
N GLY A 253 -19.81 18.02 -31.48
CA GLY A 253 -21.02 18.69 -31.03
C GLY A 253 -20.90 20.21 -30.93
N TYR A 254 -21.61 20.82 -30.00
CA TYR A 254 -21.62 22.28 -29.87
C TYR A 254 -20.50 22.79 -28.96
N GLY A 255 -19.80 23.84 -29.42
CA GLY A 255 -18.70 24.42 -28.64
C GLY A 255 -18.25 25.78 -29.16
N THR A 256 -17.47 26.46 -28.31
CA THR A 256 -16.92 27.78 -28.58
C THR A 256 -15.40 27.72 -28.60
N MET A 257 -14.79 28.20 -29.67
CA MET A 257 -13.36 28.46 -29.76
C MET A 257 -13.11 29.96 -29.65
N SER A 258 -12.29 30.36 -28.71
CA SER A 258 -11.84 31.74 -28.54
C SER A 258 -10.35 31.81 -28.85
N TRP A 259 -9.98 32.52 -29.90
CA TRP A 259 -8.60 32.68 -30.27
C TRP A 259 -7.96 33.89 -29.56
N ARG A 260 -6.70 33.80 -29.26
CA ARG A 260 -5.90 34.90 -28.66
C ARG A 260 -5.96 36.21 -29.45
N ASN A 261 -6.14 36.12 -30.77
CA ASN A 261 -6.27 37.32 -31.63
C ASN A 261 -7.59 38.08 -31.43
N GLY A 262 -8.54 37.49 -30.63
CA GLY A 262 -9.85 38.07 -30.35
C GLY A 262 -10.99 37.58 -31.24
N ASP A 263 -10.74 36.66 -32.17
CA ASP A 263 -11.79 36.00 -32.94
C ASP A 263 -12.50 34.98 -32.07
N ILE A 264 -13.78 34.72 -32.28
CA ILE A 264 -14.60 33.74 -31.56
C ILE A 264 -15.47 32.97 -32.56
N TYR A 265 -15.40 31.67 -32.54
CA TYR A 265 -16.34 30.81 -33.22
C TYR A 265 -17.23 30.09 -32.22
N THR A 266 -18.53 30.11 -32.43
CA THR A 266 -19.50 29.34 -31.65
C THR A 266 -20.38 28.56 -32.62
N GLY A 267 -20.41 27.24 -32.49
CA GLY A 267 -21.15 26.40 -33.42
C GLY A 267 -20.84 24.92 -33.26
N TYR A 268 -21.17 24.16 -34.30
CA TYR A 268 -20.97 22.72 -34.31
C TYR A 268 -19.56 22.32 -34.76
N TRP A 269 -19.08 21.23 -34.19
CA TRP A 269 -17.76 20.64 -34.40
C TRP A 269 -17.87 19.16 -34.73
N GLU A 270 -17.05 18.66 -35.61
CA GLU A 270 -16.88 17.25 -35.90
C GLU A 270 -15.40 16.96 -36.17
N ARG A 271 -14.82 16.02 -35.39
CA ARG A 271 -13.41 15.59 -35.56
C ARG A 271 -12.43 16.78 -35.57
N ASP A 272 -12.54 17.64 -34.55
CA ASP A 272 -11.76 18.85 -34.36
C ASP A 272 -11.98 19.98 -35.37
N MET A 273 -12.85 19.82 -36.37
CA MET A 273 -13.15 20.83 -37.39
C MET A 273 -14.52 21.45 -37.15
N GLN A 274 -14.66 22.73 -37.51
CA GLN A 274 -15.96 23.41 -37.58
C GLN A 274 -16.81 22.73 -38.65
N ASN A 275 -18.00 22.26 -38.28
CA ASN A 275 -18.87 21.51 -39.22
C ASN A 275 -20.33 21.62 -38.79
N GLY A 276 -21.19 22.13 -39.67
CA GLY A 276 -22.58 22.44 -39.39
C GLY A 276 -22.82 23.93 -39.14
N GLN A 277 -23.93 24.27 -38.52
CA GLN A 277 -24.29 25.65 -38.20
C GLN A 277 -23.30 26.28 -37.22
N GLY A 278 -22.85 27.51 -37.50
CA GLY A 278 -21.94 28.23 -36.64
C GLY A 278 -21.90 29.71 -36.93
N LYS A 279 -21.29 30.43 -35.98
CA LYS A 279 -21.10 31.88 -36.01
C LYS A 279 -19.65 32.20 -35.68
N LEU A 280 -18.98 32.85 -36.63
CA LEU A 280 -17.63 33.40 -36.44
C LEU A 280 -17.73 34.91 -36.28
N THR A 281 -17.30 35.40 -35.12
CA THR A 281 -17.19 36.80 -34.81
C THR A 281 -15.71 37.18 -34.80
N LYS A 282 -15.30 38.07 -35.69
CA LYS A 282 -13.93 38.57 -35.79
C LYS A 282 -13.67 39.65 -34.74
N LYS A 283 -12.41 39.88 -34.39
CA LYS A 283 -11.96 40.97 -33.49
C LYS A 283 -12.48 42.34 -33.92
N ASN A 284 -12.54 42.60 -35.20
CA ASN A 284 -13.07 43.86 -35.78
C ASN A 284 -14.61 43.94 -35.77
N LYS A 285 -15.29 42.96 -35.16
CA LYS A 285 -16.74 42.79 -35.03
C LYS A 285 -17.46 42.36 -36.33
N ASP A 286 -16.75 41.98 -37.37
CA ASP A 286 -17.37 41.30 -38.52
C ASP A 286 -17.93 39.96 -38.05
N VAL A 287 -19.13 39.61 -38.55
CA VAL A 287 -19.85 38.41 -38.21
C VAL A 287 -20.13 37.58 -39.45
N TYR A 288 -19.76 36.31 -39.39
CA TYR A 288 -20.09 35.33 -40.41
C TYR A 288 -20.92 34.24 -39.76
N GLU A 289 -22.15 34.01 -40.21
CA GLU A 289 -23.08 33.05 -39.63
C GLU A 289 -23.66 32.21 -40.77
N GLY A 290 -23.58 30.89 -40.65
CA GLY A 290 -24.04 29.97 -41.67
C GLY A 290 -23.50 28.55 -41.46
N GLN A 291 -23.53 27.79 -42.58
CA GLN A 291 -22.99 26.44 -42.62
C GLN A 291 -21.47 26.44 -42.75
N PHE A 292 -20.84 25.62 -41.94
CA PHE A 292 -19.41 25.33 -42.04
C PHE A 292 -19.20 23.90 -42.48
N ARG A 293 -18.19 23.64 -43.29
CA ARG A 293 -17.73 22.30 -43.64
C ARG A 293 -16.21 22.25 -43.60
N ASN A 294 -15.69 21.31 -42.81
CA ASN A 294 -14.23 21.11 -42.65
C ASN A 294 -13.47 22.41 -42.31
N GLY A 295 -14.06 23.27 -41.46
CA GLY A 295 -13.46 24.54 -41.07
C GLY A 295 -13.68 25.71 -41.97
N LEU A 296 -14.35 25.54 -43.11
CA LEU A 296 -14.65 26.59 -44.09
C LEU A 296 -16.13 26.95 -44.07
N LEU A 297 -16.42 28.26 -44.19
CA LEU A 297 -17.79 28.74 -44.37
C LEU A 297 -18.28 28.33 -45.77
N GLU A 298 -19.41 27.64 -45.85
CA GLU A 298 -20.09 27.40 -47.12
C GLU A 298 -20.99 28.58 -47.47
N GLY A 299 -20.77 29.13 -48.63
CA GLY A 299 -21.48 30.32 -49.13
C GLY A 299 -22.95 30.07 -49.44
#